data_c5e8d3a56e1610e3359e2ef1ed601a00
#
_entry.id   c5e8d3a56e1610e3359e2ef1ed601a00
#
_cell.length_a   1.000
_cell.length_b   1.000
_cell.length_c   1.000
_cell.angle_alpha   90.00
_cell.angle_beta   90.00
_cell.angle_gamma   90.00
#
_symmetry.space_group_name_H-M   'P 1'
#
loop_
_entity.id
_entity.type
_entity.pdbx_description
1 polymer ?
#
loop_
_entity_poly.entity_id
_entity_poly.type
_entity_poly.pdbx_seq_one_letter_code
_entity_poly.pdbx_strand_id
1 'polypeptide(L)'
;PIVTVDHVFNNRAAVLSDNTDGIHKLVDQLAALGHERIAYIHGENHSAVTQKRLVGFYRACAAHGITVPDAYIVPSAYRDAKSCAAVTRQLLALPQRPTAILFPDDFSAIGGIQTIRQEGLLIPRDISVAGYDGNLISQIMSPQLTTYRQDTEALGRAAAELLIEQIESPRTALPEQKLISGSLLKGQSVDVPNP
;
A
#
# COMPACT_ATOMS: atom_id res chain seq x y z
N PRO A 1 0.83 -25.79 -18.36
CA PRO A 1 0.17 -24.55 -18.01
C PRO A 1 0.84 -23.86 -16.83
N ILE A 2 0.83 -22.54 -16.82
CA ILE A 2 1.40 -21.70 -15.75
C ILE A 2 0.47 -20.49 -15.59
N VAL A 3 0.09 -20.20 -14.35
CA VAL A 3 -0.59 -18.95 -13.96
C VAL A 3 0.27 -18.26 -12.88
N THR A 4 0.52 -17.00 -13.05
CA THR A 4 1.28 -16.18 -12.10
C THR A 4 0.36 -15.33 -11.23
N VAL A 5 0.79 -15.03 -9.99
CA VAL A 5 0.07 -14.15 -9.07
C VAL A 5 0.94 -12.94 -8.76
N ASP A 6 0.36 -11.75 -8.88
CA ASP A 6 1.01 -10.43 -8.73
C ASP A 6 2.28 -10.22 -9.57
N HIS A 7 2.43 -11.05 -10.59
CA HIS A 7 3.55 -10.95 -11.53
C HIS A 7 3.08 -11.27 -12.95
N VAL A 8 3.54 -10.49 -13.93
CA VAL A 8 3.31 -10.77 -15.35
C VAL A 8 4.57 -11.36 -15.95
N PHE A 9 4.48 -12.55 -16.50
CA PHE A 9 5.61 -13.26 -17.08
C PHE A 9 5.30 -13.77 -18.49
N ASN A 10 6.09 -13.31 -19.47
CA ASN A 10 6.11 -13.83 -20.84
C ASN A 10 4.73 -14.13 -21.45
N ASN A 11 3.82 -13.20 -21.40
CA ASN A 11 2.47 -13.34 -21.97
C ASN A 11 1.70 -14.57 -21.41
N ARG A 12 1.95 -14.97 -20.15
CA ARG A 12 1.22 -16.03 -19.44
C ARG A 12 -0.01 -15.45 -18.74
N ALA A 13 -0.96 -16.32 -18.45
CA ALA A 13 -2.09 -15.94 -17.61
C ALA A 13 -1.62 -15.47 -16.24
N ALA A 14 -2.24 -14.43 -15.73
CA ALA A 14 -1.87 -13.83 -14.46
C ALA A 14 -3.12 -13.37 -13.70
N VAL A 15 -3.09 -13.53 -12.38
CA VAL A 15 -4.03 -12.89 -11.46
C VAL A 15 -3.28 -11.83 -10.68
N LEU A 16 -3.79 -10.61 -10.72
CA LEU A 16 -3.10 -9.45 -10.19
C LEU A 16 -3.97 -8.73 -9.16
N SER A 17 -3.37 -8.28 -8.07
CA SER A 17 -4.01 -7.32 -7.17
C SER A 17 -4.15 -5.98 -7.88
N ASP A 18 -5.28 -5.28 -7.66
CA ASP A 18 -5.44 -3.91 -8.12
C ASP A 18 -4.66 -2.94 -7.23
N ASN A 19 -3.35 -2.93 -7.46
CA ASN A 19 -2.42 -2.09 -6.70
C ASN A 19 -2.64 -0.60 -6.93
N THR A 20 -3.15 -0.21 -8.10
CA THR A 20 -3.44 1.19 -8.42
C THR A 20 -4.67 1.69 -7.65
N ASP A 21 -5.76 0.92 -7.66
CA ASP A 21 -6.97 1.22 -6.90
C ASP A 21 -6.74 1.18 -5.39
N GLY A 22 -5.95 0.21 -4.92
CA GLY A 22 -5.66 0.05 -3.49
C GLY A 22 -5.00 1.27 -2.87
N ILE A 23 -3.94 1.78 -3.49
CA ILE A 23 -3.27 2.98 -2.97
C ILE A 23 -4.12 4.24 -3.17
N HIS A 24 -4.90 4.30 -4.26
CA HIS A 24 -5.85 5.38 -4.51
C HIS A 24 -6.85 5.51 -3.35
N LYS A 25 -7.48 4.42 -2.94
CA LYS A 25 -8.43 4.39 -1.82
C LYS A 25 -7.83 4.84 -0.50
N LEU A 26 -6.56 4.54 -0.24
CA LEU A 26 -5.86 5.02 0.95
C LEU A 26 -5.66 6.54 0.91
N VAL A 27 -5.25 7.08 -0.23
CA VAL A 27 -5.10 8.53 -0.42
C VAL A 27 -6.46 9.22 -0.33
N ASP A 28 -7.50 8.68 -0.96
CA ASP A 28 -8.87 9.23 -0.87
C ASP A 28 -9.34 9.33 0.58
N GLN A 29 -9.08 8.30 1.40
CA GLN A 29 -9.43 8.32 2.82
C GLN A 29 -8.70 9.44 3.57
N LEU A 30 -7.41 9.65 3.30
CA LEU A 30 -6.62 10.70 3.93
C LEU A 30 -7.04 12.09 3.46
N ALA A 31 -7.23 12.28 2.16
CA ALA A 31 -7.67 13.54 1.57
C ALA A 31 -9.08 13.93 2.05
N ALA A 32 -10.00 12.96 2.17
CA ALA A 32 -11.34 13.20 2.71
C ALA A 32 -11.35 13.68 4.18
N LEU A 33 -10.27 13.39 4.93
CA LEU A 33 -10.06 13.90 6.29
C LEU A 33 -9.33 15.25 6.31
N GLY A 34 -8.90 15.76 5.16
CA GLY A 34 -8.22 17.05 5.04
C GLY A 34 -6.69 16.98 5.06
N HIS A 35 -6.10 15.80 4.90
CA HIS A 35 -4.65 15.70 4.75
C HIS A 35 -4.18 16.22 3.39
N GLU A 36 -3.31 17.22 3.39
CA GLU A 36 -2.65 17.77 2.20
C GLU A 36 -1.15 17.43 2.16
N ARG A 37 -0.55 17.07 3.30
CA ARG A 37 0.86 16.68 3.42
C ARG A 37 0.97 15.19 3.67
N ILE A 38 0.84 14.41 2.60
CA ILE A 38 0.84 12.94 2.62
C ILE A 38 2.18 12.45 2.09
N ALA A 39 2.97 11.76 2.92
CA ALA A 39 4.18 11.08 2.48
C ALA A 39 3.88 9.61 2.16
N TYR A 40 4.63 9.08 1.21
CA TYR A 40 4.56 7.67 0.84
C TYR A 40 5.94 7.03 0.88
N ILE A 41 6.12 6.12 1.83
CA ILE A 41 7.24 5.19 1.85
C ILE A 41 6.84 4.01 0.95
N HIS A 42 7.52 3.85 -0.17
CA HIS A 42 7.18 2.82 -1.16
C HIS A 42 8.23 1.70 -1.18
N GLY A 43 7.93 0.56 -1.80
CA GLY A 43 8.86 -0.54 -1.98
C GLY A 43 9.97 -0.23 -2.99
N GLU A 44 10.77 -1.24 -3.34
CA GLU A 44 11.89 -1.09 -4.26
C GLU A 44 11.46 -0.60 -5.64
N ASN A 45 12.21 0.34 -6.23
CA ASN A 45 11.88 0.99 -7.50
C ASN A 45 11.75 0.03 -8.69
N HIS A 46 12.46 -1.09 -8.69
CA HIS A 46 12.38 -2.09 -9.76
C HIS A 46 11.13 -2.98 -9.71
N SER A 47 10.37 -2.94 -8.62
CA SER A 47 9.16 -3.72 -8.45
C SER A 47 7.99 -3.17 -9.29
N ALA A 48 7.39 -4.02 -10.12
CA ALA A 48 6.19 -3.67 -10.88
C ALA A 48 5.00 -3.29 -9.99
N VAL A 49 4.89 -3.90 -8.81
CA VAL A 49 3.90 -3.58 -7.78
C VAL A 49 4.11 -2.15 -7.28
N THR A 50 5.37 -1.80 -6.93
CA THR A 50 5.73 -0.44 -6.51
C THR A 50 5.36 0.59 -7.57
N GLN A 51 5.67 0.34 -8.84
CA GLN A 51 5.35 1.27 -9.94
C GLN A 51 3.83 1.50 -10.08
N LYS A 52 3.02 0.44 -9.98
CA LYS A 52 1.56 0.55 -10.03
C LYS A 52 1.02 1.35 -8.83
N ARG A 53 1.55 1.11 -7.63
CA ARG A 53 1.15 1.85 -6.42
C ARG A 53 1.56 3.32 -6.50
N LEU A 54 2.75 3.65 -7.00
CA LEU A 54 3.18 5.03 -7.23
C LEU A 54 2.26 5.75 -8.21
N VAL A 55 1.89 5.10 -9.33
CA VAL A 55 0.91 5.66 -10.28
C VAL A 55 -0.42 5.94 -9.60
N GLY A 56 -0.93 5.01 -8.79
CA GLY A 56 -2.16 5.19 -8.01
C GLY A 56 -2.07 6.36 -7.03
N PHE A 57 -0.96 6.44 -6.30
CA PHE A 57 -0.69 7.51 -5.35
C PHE A 57 -0.70 8.89 -6.00
N TYR A 58 0.08 9.09 -7.06
CA TYR A 58 0.14 10.39 -7.75
C TYR A 58 -1.19 10.77 -8.40
N ARG A 59 -1.91 9.81 -8.98
CA ARG A 59 -3.24 10.07 -9.56
C ARG A 59 -4.24 10.51 -8.51
N ALA A 60 -4.26 9.85 -7.36
CA ALA A 60 -5.15 10.19 -6.26
C ALA A 60 -4.81 11.58 -5.68
N CYS A 61 -3.54 11.85 -5.41
CA CYS A 61 -3.10 13.18 -4.95
C CYS A 61 -3.50 14.28 -5.96
N ALA A 62 -3.28 14.07 -7.24
CA ALA A 62 -3.66 15.02 -8.28
C ALA A 62 -5.19 15.24 -8.35
N ALA A 63 -5.99 14.19 -8.20
CA ALA A 63 -7.45 14.27 -8.17
C ALA A 63 -7.98 15.14 -7.01
N HIS A 64 -7.26 15.16 -5.89
CA HIS A 64 -7.57 15.99 -4.72
C HIS A 64 -6.83 17.34 -4.70
N GLY A 65 -6.10 17.70 -5.76
CA GLY A 65 -5.31 18.95 -5.83
C GLY A 65 -4.10 18.98 -4.88
N ILE A 66 -3.67 17.81 -4.38
CA ILE A 66 -2.54 17.69 -3.46
C ILE A 66 -1.24 17.68 -4.25
N THR A 67 -0.37 18.66 -3.98
CA THR A 67 1.00 18.70 -4.52
C THR A 67 1.93 17.92 -3.60
N VAL A 68 2.63 16.94 -4.14
CA VAL A 68 3.53 16.07 -3.38
C VAL A 68 4.98 16.48 -3.60
N PRO A 69 5.69 16.97 -2.56
CA PRO A 69 7.13 17.22 -2.66
C PRO A 69 7.92 15.92 -2.87
N ASP A 70 8.98 15.96 -3.68
CA ASP A 70 9.84 14.79 -3.91
C ASP A 70 10.38 14.18 -2.60
N ALA A 71 10.64 15.02 -1.60
CA ALA A 71 11.11 14.59 -0.28
C ALA A 71 10.09 13.71 0.49
N TYR A 72 8.82 13.66 0.06
CA TYR A 72 7.78 12.83 0.67
C TYR A 72 7.69 11.44 0.03
N ILE A 73 8.38 11.20 -1.08
CA ILE A 73 8.35 9.94 -1.81
C ILE A 73 9.67 9.22 -1.60
N VAL A 74 9.69 8.23 -0.73
CA VAL A 74 10.96 7.65 -0.24
C VAL A 74 10.93 6.13 -0.38
N PRO A 75 11.96 5.51 -1.00
CA PRO A 75 12.03 4.05 -1.11
C PRO A 75 12.41 3.39 0.21
N SER A 76 11.86 2.19 0.43
CA SER A 76 12.25 1.25 1.48
C SER A 76 12.16 -0.17 0.94
N ALA A 77 12.63 -1.16 1.69
CA ALA A 77 12.38 -2.55 1.34
C ALA A 77 11.01 -3.00 1.87
N TYR A 78 10.35 -3.90 1.13
CA TYR A 78 9.17 -4.58 1.63
C TYR A 78 9.53 -5.48 2.82
N ARG A 79 8.65 -5.56 3.80
CA ARG A 79 8.80 -6.39 5.01
C ARG A 79 10.07 -6.10 5.81
N ASP A 80 10.56 -4.87 5.75
CA ASP A 80 11.74 -4.41 6.48
C ASP A 80 11.38 -3.24 7.41
N ALA A 81 11.02 -3.59 8.64
CA ALA A 81 10.70 -2.62 9.67
C ALA A 81 11.89 -1.71 10.03
N LYS A 82 13.14 -2.22 9.94
CA LYS A 82 14.35 -1.44 10.26
C LYS A 82 14.64 -0.38 9.20
N SER A 83 14.58 -0.75 7.93
CA SER A 83 14.73 0.20 6.83
C SER A 83 13.64 1.27 6.89
N CYS A 84 12.38 0.85 7.11
CA CYS A 84 11.24 1.74 7.21
C CYS A 84 11.33 2.71 8.40
N ALA A 85 11.87 2.26 9.55
CA ALA A 85 12.15 3.12 10.71
C ALA A 85 13.13 4.25 10.36
N ALA A 86 14.21 3.94 9.64
CA ALA A 86 15.21 4.93 9.24
C ALA A 86 14.61 6.00 8.31
N VAL A 87 13.84 5.58 7.31
CA VAL A 87 13.16 6.48 6.37
C VAL A 87 12.09 7.31 7.08
N THR A 88 11.33 6.73 7.98
CA THR A 88 10.34 7.46 8.79
C THR A 88 11.00 8.59 9.58
N ARG A 89 12.15 8.34 10.21
CA ARG A 89 12.89 9.38 10.95
C ARG A 89 13.31 10.55 10.04
N GLN A 90 13.71 10.26 8.80
CA GLN A 90 14.02 11.30 7.81
C GLN A 90 12.80 12.16 7.48
N LEU A 91 11.63 11.54 7.26
CA LEU A 91 10.39 12.27 6.99
C LEU A 91 9.95 13.14 8.16
N LEU A 92 10.12 12.66 9.40
CA LEU A 92 9.77 13.42 10.60
C LEU A 92 10.69 14.63 10.84
N ALA A 93 11.92 14.58 10.35
CA ALA A 93 12.91 15.67 10.46
C ALA A 93 12.77 16.76 9.39
N LEU A 94 11.88 16.60 8.42
CA LEU A 94 11.65 17.61 7.37
C LEU A 94 11.11 18.92 7.98
N PRO A 95 11.51 20.10 7.46
CA PRO A 95 10.99 21.40 7.91
C PRO A 95 9.46 21.50 7.82
N GLN A 96 8.88 20.94 6.76
CA GLN A 96 7.45 20.70 6.64
C GLN A 96 7.20 19.19 6.82
N ARG A 97 6.92 18.80 8.05
CA ARG A 97 6.62 17.40 8.36
C ARG A 97 5.30 16.96 7.69
N PRO A 98 5.22 15.75 7.11
CA PRO A 98 3.95 15.22 6.63
C PRO A 98 2.96 15.04 7.79
N THR A 99 1.68 15.21 7.52
CA THR A 99 0.59 14.94 8.49
C THR A 99 0.09 13.49 8.40
N ALA A 100 0.42 12.81 7.31
CA ALA A 100 0.13 11.39 7.13
C ALA A 100 1.28 10.69 6.42
N ILE A 101 1.53 9.41 6.78
CA ILE A 101 2.50 8.54 6.12
C ILE A 101 1.80 7.26 5.68
N LEU A 102 1.90 6.95 4.38
CA LEU A 102 1.56 5.64 3.84
C LEU A 102 2.80 4.75 3.85
N PHE A 103 2.66 3.53 4.35
CA PHE A 103 3.73 2.54 4.41
C PHE A 103 3.62 1.52 3.26
N PRO A 104 4.74 0.89 2.83
CA PRO A 104 4.73 -0.06 1.72
C PRO A 104 3.93 -1.33 2.02
N ASP A 105 3.88 -1.73 3.29
CA ASP A 105 3.13 -2.87 3.82
C ASP A 105 2.93 -2.75 5.34
N ASP A 106 2.04 -3.56 5.90
CA ASP A 106 1.69 -3.54 7.32
C ASP A 106 2.86 -3.93 8.23
N PHE A 107 3.75 -4.82 7.76
CA PHE A 107 4.90 -5.26 8.54
C PHE A 107 5.96 -4.15 8.63
N SER A 108 6.25 -3.49 7.53
CA SER A 108 7.16 -2.35 7.49
C SER A 108 6.65 -1.17 8.34
N ALA A 109 5.32 -0.99 8.40
CA ALA A 109 4.69 0.04 9.22
C ALA A 109 5.03 -0.09 10.71
N ILE A 110 5.35 -1.28 11.22
CA ILE A 110 5.76 -1.49 12.62
C ILE A 110 6.96 -0.62 12.97
N GLY A 111 7.98 -0.63 12.11
CA GLY A 111 9.20 0.16 12.32
C GLY A 111 8.92 1.66 12.29
N GLY A 112 8.10 2.10 11.36
CA GLY A 112 7.67 3.50 11.26
C GLY A 112 6.88 3.96 12.48
N ILE A 113 5.90 3.18 12.91
CA ILE A 113 5.08 3.47 14.11
C ILE A 113 5.93 3.52 15.37
N GLN A 114 6.88 2.60 15.54
CA GLN A 114 7.81 2.63 16.66
C GLN A 114 8.67 3.90 16.64
N THR A 115 9.17 4.29 15.47
CA THR A 115 9.95 5.52 15.30
C THR A 115 9.13 6.77 15.65
N ILE A 116 7.90 6.88 15.14
CA ILE A 116 7.00 7.99 15.46
C ILE A 116 6.83 8.14 16.97
N ARG A 117 6.61 7.03 17.69
CA ARG A 117 6.48 7.02 19.15
C ARG A 117 7.77 7.39 19.88
N GLN A 118 8.92 6.93 19.39
CA GLN A 118 10.24 7.27 19.96
C GLN A 118 10.55 8.77 19.82
N GLU A 119 10.06 9.42 18.77
CA GLU A 119 10.13 10.88 18.59
C GLU A 119 9.06 11.65 19.42
N GLY A 120 8.31 10.96 20.29
CA GLY A 120 7.33 11.55 21.20
C GLY A 120 6.00 11.92 20.53
N LEU A 121 5.74 11.46 19.32
CA LEU A 121 4.53 11.77 18.57
C LEU A 121 3.45 10.72 18.78
N LEU A 122 2.20 11.16 18.83
CA LEU A 122 1.04 10.31 18.99
C LEU A 122 0.35 10.02 17.65
N ILE A 123 -0.03 8.76 17.44
CA ILE A 123 -0.81 8.29 16.32
C ILE A 123 -2.25 8.04 16.79
N PRO A 124 -3.26 8.59 16.15
CA PRO A 124 -3.23 9.43 14.93
C PRO A 124 -3.10 10.94 15.19
N ARG A 125 -3.11 11.39 16.47
CA ARG A 125 -3.24 12.79 16.87
C ARG A 125 -2.24 13.73 16.19
N ASP A 126 -0.95 13.37 16.20
CA ASP A 126 0.13 14.23 15.67
C ASP A 126 0.52 13.84 14.24
N ILE A 127 0.25 12.60 13.87
CA ILE A 127 0.51 12.06 12.53
C ILE A 127 -0.36 10.83 12.29
N SER A 128 -1.06 10.81 11.17
CA SER A 128 -1.82 9.67 10.68
C SER A 128 -0.91 8.68 9.96
N VAL A 129 -1.21 7.38 10.08
CA VAL A 129 -0.45 6.34 9.39
C VAL A 129 -1.38 5.30 8.78
N ALA A 130 -1.02 4.82 7.58
CA ALA A 130 -1.75 3.73 6.93
C ALA A 130 -0.79 2.74 6.28
N GLY A 131 -1.19 1.48 6.25
CA GLY A 131 -0.44 0.36 5.71
C GLY A 131 -1.05 -0.21 4.43
N TYR A 132 -0.53 -1.37 4.04
CA TYR A 132 -1.00 -2.14 2.88
C TYR A 132 -0.87 -3.62 3.21
N ASP A 133 -1.72 -4.47 2.64
CA ASP A 133 -1.90 -5.90 2.72
C ASP A 133 -3.09 -6.35 3.58
N GLY A 134 -3.44 -5.64 4.65
CA GLY A 134 -4.53 -6.02 5.55
C GLY A 134 -4.23 -7.28 6.37
N ASN A 135 -2.96 -7.48 6.73
CA ASN A 135 -2.52 -8.61 7.52
C ASN A 135 -3.09 -8.60 8.95
N LEU A 136 -3.14 -9.76 9.59
CA LEU A 136 -3.61 -9.87 10.98
C LEU A 136 -2.89 -8.91 11.92
N ILE A 137 -1.61 -8.64 11.69
CA ILE A 137 -0.82 -7.73 12.51
C ILE A 137 -1.42 -6.31 12.54
N SER A 138 -1.96 -5.82 11.43
CA SER A 138 -2.59 -4.50 11.35
C SER A 138 -3.79 -4.37 12.29
N GLN A 139 -4.46 -5.49 12.57
CA GLN A 139 -5.68 -5.54 13.38
C GLN A 139 -5.40 -5.71 14.89
N ILE A 140 -4.25 -6.28 15.26
CA ILE A 140 -3.86 -6.49 16.66
C ILE A 140 -2.94 -5.39 17.22
N MET A 141 -2.44 -4.50 16.34
CA MET A 141 -1.66 -3.32 16.77
C MET A 141 -2.53 -2.35 17.58
N SER A 142 -1.88 -1.51 18.36
CA SER A 142 -2.53 -0.38 19.04
C SER A 142 -1.78 0.91 18.69
N PRO A 143 -2.44 1.91 18.03
CA PRO A 143 -3.80 1.82 17.46
C PRO A 143 -3.87 0.78 16.33
N GLN A 144 -5.07 0.25 16.07
CA GLN A 144 -5.29 -0.60 14.90
C GLN A 144 -4.94 0.17 13.62
N LEU A 145 -4.17 -0.46 12.74
CA LEU A 145 -3.69 0.18 11.52
C LEU A 145 -4.80 0.24 10.46
N THR A 146 -5.08 1.43 9.95
CA THR A 146 -5.82 1.58 8.71
C THR A 146 -4.97 1.04 7.57
N THR A 147 -5.51 0.14 6.76
CA THR A 147 -4.75 -0.55 5.71
C THR A 147 -5.64 -0.95 4.55
N TYR A 148 -5.07 -1.12 3.36
CA TYR A 148 -5.77 -1.74 2.25
C TYR A 148 -5.54 -3.25 2.28
N ARG A 149 -6.64 -4.02 2.46
CA ARG A 149 -6.59 -5.48 2.48
C ARG A 149 -6.70 -6.02 1.06
N GLN A 150 -5.69 -6.74 0.64
CA GLN A 150 -5.72 -7.54 -0.58
C GLN A 150 -6.66 -8.74 -0.37
N ASP A 151 -7.47 -9.07 -1.36
CA ASP A 151 -8.30 -10.27 -1.33
C ASP A 151 -7.48 -11.50 -1.77
N THR A 152 -6.63 -11.98 -0.86
CA THR A 152 -5.74 -13.11 -1.13
C THR A 152 -6.49 -14.41 -1.41
N GLU A 153 -7.70 -14.57 -0.87
CA GLU A 153 -8.56 -15.72 -1.15
C GLU A 153 -9.08 -15.69 -2.58
N ALA A 154 -9.61 -14.53 -3.02
CA ALA A 154 -10.06 -14.36 -4.41
C ALA A 154 -8.90 -14.48 -5.41
N LEU A 155 -7.70 -13.94 -5.08
CA LEU A 155 -6.49 -14.11 -5.89
C LEU A 155 -6.15 -15.60 -6.07
N GLY A 156 -6.10 -16.35 -4.97
CA GLY A 156 -5.80 -17.78 -5.00
C GLY A 156 -6.84 -18.58 -5.77
N ARG A 157 -8.12 -18.30 -5.56
CA ARG A 157 -9.24 -18.95 -6.26
C ARG A 157 -9.17 -18.69 -7.76
N ALA A 158 -9.04 -17.43 -8.18
CA ALA A 158 -8.96 -17.06 -9.58
C ALA A 158 -7.74 -17.67 -10.28
N ALA A 159 -6.60 -17.77 -9.58
CA ALA A 159 -5.40 -18.40 -10.11
C ALA A 159 -5.60 -19.92 -10.32
N ALA A 160 -6.27 -20.59 -9.39
CA ALA A 160 -6.59 -22.01 -9.51
C ALA A 160 -7.57 -22.28 -10.66
N GLU A 161 -8.63 -21.47 -10.78
CA GLU A 161 -9.61 -21.56 -11.87
C GLU A 161 -8.95 -21.41 -13.24
N LEU A 162 -8.11 -20.38 -13.43
CA LEU A 162 -7.38 -20.19 -14.69
C LEU A 162 -6.41 -21.34 -14.99
N LEU A 163 -5.78 -21.91 -13.97
CA LEU A 163 -4.87 -23.04 -14.15
C LEU A 163 -5.63 -24.31 -14.56
N ILE A 164 -6.77 -24.59 -13.94
CA ILE A 164 -7.64 -25.71 -14.29
C ILE A 164 -8.13 -25.56 -15.74
N GLU A 165 -8.61 -24.38 -16.11
CA GLU A 165 -9.06 -24.12 -17.50
C GLU A 165 -7.94 -24.38 -18.53
N GLN A 166 -6.71 -23.98 -18.25
CA GLN A 166 -5.56 -24.28 -19.12
C GLN A 166 -5.22 -25.76 -19.21
N ILE A 167 -5.49 -26.54 -18.16
CA ILE A 167 -5.29 -28.00 -18.15
C ILE A 167 -6.37 -28.71 -18.97
N GLU A 168 -7.62 -28.32 -18.78
CA GLU A 168 -8.79 -28.95 -19.41
C GLU A 168 -8.95 -28.54 -20.87
N SER A 169 -8.59 -27.28 -21.20
CA SER A 169 -8.78 -26.69 -22.52
C SER A 169 -7.49 -26.09 -23.11
N PRO A 170 -6.42 -26.85 -23.25
CA PRO A 170 -5.07 -26.33 -23.55
C PRO A 170 -4.92 -25.64 -24.92
N ARG A 171 -5.87 -25.88 -25.85
CA ARG A 171 -5.83 -25.30 -27.20
C ARG A 171 -6.67 -24.02 -27.34
N THR A 172 -7.58 -23.76 -26.42
CA THR A 172 -8.54 -22.62 -26.47
C THR A 172 -8.36 -21.64 -25.33
N ALA A 173 -7.72 -22.04 -24.24
CA ALA A 173 -7.43 -21.14 -23.13
C ALA A 173 -6.42 -20.06 -23.57
N LEU A 174 -6.86 -18.81 -23.54
CA LEU A 174 -6.02 -17.66 -23.87
C LEU A 174 -5.27 -17.18 -22.60
N PRO A 175 -4.08 -16.57 -22.77
CA PRO A 175 -3.44 -15.88 -21.64
C PRO A 175 -4.29 -14.69 -21.23
N GLU A 176 -4.97 -14.82 -20.09
CA GLU A 176 -5.82 -13.81 -19.48
C GLU A 176 -5.12 -13.17 -18.29
N GLN A 177 -5.36 -11.86 -18.10
CA GLN A 177 -4.98 -11.16 -16.87
C GLN A 177 -6.24 -10.77 -16.11
N LYS A 178 -6.45 -11.39 -14.94
CA LYS A 178 -7.55 -11.03 -14.02
C LYS A 178 -7.05 -10.05 -12.97
N LEU A 179 -7.76 -8.94 -12.80
CA LEU A 179 -7.47 -7.96 -11.77
C LEU A 179 -8.46 -8.14 -10.61
N ILE A 180 -7.95 -8.30 -9.40
CA ILE A 180 -8.72 -8.52 -8.18
C ILE A 180 -8.58 -7.30 -7.28
N SER A 181 -9.71 -6.65 -7.00
CA SER A 181 -9.76 -5.54 -6.06
C SER A 181 -9.88 -6.04 -4.62
N GLY A 182 -9.23 -5.32 -3.72
CA GLY A 182 -9.35 -5.53 -2.28
C GLY A 182 -10.30 -4.53 -1.62
N SER A 183 -10.13 -4.32 -0.33
CA SER A 183 -10.97 -3.43 0.47
C SER A 183 -10.16 -2.62 1.46
N LEU A 184 -10.62 -1.38 1.76
CA LEU A 184 -10.05 -0.56 2.81
C LEU A 184 -10.54 -1.08 4.18
N LEU A 185 -9.59 -1.42 5.06
CA LEU A 185 -9.86 -1.69 6.47
C LEU A 185 -9.57 -0.42 7.26
N LYS A 186 -10.62 0.20 7.79
CA LYS A 186 -10.50 1.38 8.65
C LYS A 186 -10.12 0.94 10.05
N GLY A 187 -8.94 1.37 10.49
CA GLY A 187 -8.44 1.21 11.86
C GLY A 187 -8.60 2.50 12.67
N GLN A 188 -7.71 2.67 13.63
CA GLN A 188 -7.67 3.82 14.56
C GLN A 188 -6.43 4.71 14.33
N SER A 189 -5.64 4.41 13.30
CA SER A 189 -4.35 5.05 13.05
C SER A 189 -4.42 6.28 12.13
N VAL A 190 -5.63 6.64 11.69
CA VAL A 190 -5.89 7.78 10.81
C VAL A 190 -7.01 8.63 11.41
N ASP A 191 -6.80 9.94 11.46
CA ASP A 191 -7.77 10.94 11.92
C ASP A 191 -7.53 12.26 11.15
N VAL A 192 -8.33 13.29 11.42
CA VAL A 192 -8.11 14.63 10.84
C VAL A 192 -6.72 15.16 11.19
N PRO A 193 -6.05 15.88 10.27
CA PRO A 193 -4.73 16.41 10.53
C PRO A 193 -4.79 17.45 11.67
N ASN A 194 -3.81 17.35 12.58
CA ASN A 194 -3.60 18.42 13.56
C ASN A 194 -2.98 19.64 12.84
N PRO A 195 -3.52 20.86 13.03
CA PRO A 195 -3.05 22.09 12.38
C PRO A 195 -1.57 22.38 12.58
#